data_e671192901f294e867a6e3a84bd95c97
#
_entry.id   e671192901f294e867a6e3a84bd95c97
#
_cell.length_a   1.000
_cell.length_b   1.000
_cell.length_c   1.000
_cell.angle_alpha   90.00
_cell.angle_beta   90.00
_cell.angle_gamma   90.00
#
_symmetry.space_group_name_H-M   'P 1'
#
loop_
_entity.id
_entity.type
_entity.pdbx_description
1 polymer ?
#
loop_
_entity_poly.entity_id
_entity_poly.type
_entity_poly.pdbx_seq_one_letter_code
_entity_poly.pdbx_strand_id
1 'polypeptide(L)'
;SKGFTLIELVMVTIILGILAAVAIPRYADTLNNAENAAEKAFVDMIWAGLEQEASERLLATGIESWPTHPLTIIGRSRNVKVNLEYGIPDEDDEWQVDYDDAGNGRIYHHRKNDDIYFYEYDSTTFYLSELPTLLTQ
;
A
#
# COMPACT_ATOMS: atom_id res chain seq x y z
N SER A 1 40.76 30.32 -22.97
CA SER A 1 39.49 29.71 -22.56
C SER A 1 38.40 30.75 -22.46
N LYS A 2 37.25 30.43 -22.98
CA LYS A 2 36.08 31.30 -22.92
C LYS A 2 35.20 30.87 -21.73
N GLY A 3 34.91 31.80 -20.83
CA GLY A 3 33.96 31.61 -19.73
C GLY A 3 32.54 31.94 -20.15
N PHE A 4 31.57 31.55 -19.33
CA PHE A 4 30.17 31.93 -19.50
C PHE A 4 29.94 33.41 -19.21
N THR A 5 29.05 34.05 -19.91
CA THR A 5 28.56 35.38 -19.59
C THR A 5 27.52 35.31 -18.48
N LEU A 6 27.38 36.40 -17.71
CA LEU A 6 26.37 36.48 -16.65
C LEU A 6 24.95 36.29 -17.23
N ILE A 7 24.69 36.82 -18.42
CA ILE A 7 23.39 36.69 -19.07
C ILE A 7 23.08 35.23 -19.47
N GLU A 8 24.05 34.47 -19.95
CA GLU A 8 23.90 33.06 -20.28
C GLU A 8 23.53 32.24 -19.04
N LEU A 9 24.18 32.53 -17.89
CA LEU A 9 23.87 31.86 -16.63
C LEU A 9 22.44 32.19 -16.16
N VAL A 10 22.02 33.45 -16.23
CA VAL A 10 20.68 33.92 -15.83
C VAL A 10 19.63 33.27 -16.74
N MET A 11 19.84 33.24 -18.05
CA MET A 11 18.91 32.62 -19.00
C MET A 11 18.71 31.11 -18.72
N VAL A 12 19.80 30.40 -18.47
CA VAL A 12 19.74 28.96 -18.12
C VAL A 12 18.99 28.73 -16.79
N THR A 13 19.23 29.53 -15.76
CA THR A 13 18.55 29.37 -14.48
C THR A 13 17.05 29.67 -14.59
N ILE A 14 16.66 30.64 -15.39
CA ILE A 14 15.23 30.94 -15.66
C ILE A 14 14.56 29.75 -16.36
N ILE A 15 15.18 29.21 -17.43
CA ILE A 15 14.63 28.07 -18.17
C ILE A 15 14.52 26.85 -17.25
N LEU A 16 15.56 26.54 -16.48
CA LEU A 16 15.51 25.44 -15.52
C LEU A 16 14.43 25.63 -14.44
N GLY A 17 14.23 26.84 -13.97
CA GLY A 17 13.15 27.18 -13.02
C GLY A 17 11.76 26.93 -13.59
N ILE A 18 11.53 27.30 -14.83
CA ILE A 18 10.24 27.05 -15.52
C ILE A 18 10.02 25.54 -15.74
N LEU A 19 11.05 24.83 -16.18
CA LEU A 19 10.96 23.37 -16.39
C LEU A 19 10.73 22.64 -15.05
N ALA A 20 11.42 23.04 -14.00
CA ALA A 20 11.23 22.46 -12.67
C ALA A 20 9.82 22.69 -12.13
N ALA A 21 9.25 23.88 -12.33
CA ALA A 21 7.89 24.22 -11.88
C ALA A 21 6.82 23.31 -12.48
N VAL A 22 7.02 22.81 -13.70
CA VAL A 22 6.10 21.87 -14.37
C VAL A 22 6.44 20.41 -14.04
N ALA A 23 7.71 20.08 -13.91
CA ALA A 23 8.17 18.69 -13.74
C ALA A 23 7.86 18.15 -12.33
N ILE A 24 8.05 18.96 -11.30
CA ILE A 24 7.90 18.52 -9.90
C ILE A 24 6.47 18.02 -9.60
N PRO A 25 5.37 18.77 -9.87
CA PRO A 25 4.04 18.29 -9.58
C PRO A 25 3.68 17.03 -10.39
N ARG A 26 4.08 16.95 -11.65
CA ARG A 26 3.83 15.76 -12.48
C ARG A 26 4.56 14.52 -11.95
N TYR A 27 5.76 14.71 -11.41
CA TYR A 27 6.51 13.61 -10.80
C TYR A 27 5.83 13.12 -9.53
N ALA A 28 5.35 14.03 -8.67
CA ALA A 28 4.61 13.69 -7.46
C ALA A 28 3.33 12.90 -7.78
N ASP A 29 2.55 13.34 -8.76
CA ASP A 29 1.34 12.62 -9.21
C ASP A 29 1.67 11.21 -9.73
N THR A 30 2.78 11.07 -10.46
CA THR A 30 3.23 9.76 -10.96
C THR A 30 3.60 8.82 -9.82
N LEU A 31 4.29 9.32 -8.80
CA LEU A 31 4.63 8.52 -7.61
C LEU A 31 3.38 8.06 -6.84
N ASN A 32 2.42 8.95 -6.61
CA ASN A 32 1.16 8.61 -5.95
C ASN A 32 0.37 7.56 -6.74
N ASN A 33 0.31 7.69 -8.06
CA ASN A 33 -0.37 6.71 -8.91
C ASN A 33 0.34 5.34 -8.89
N ALA A 34 1.68 5.33 -8.87
CA ALA A 34 2.46 4.10 -8.76
C ALA A 34 2.25 3.42 -7.40
N GLU A 35 2.21 4.17 -6.31
CA GLU A 35 1.93 3.66 -4.96
C GLU A 35 0.52 3.06 -4.87
N ASN A 36 -0.50 3.76 -5.37
CA ASN A 36 -1.86 3.25 -5.43
C ASN A 36 -1.97 1.97 -6.26
N ALA A 37 -1.27 1.90 -7.39
CA ALA A 37 -1.25 0.70 -8.24
C ALA A 37 -0.56 -0.49 -7.55
N ALA A 38 0.55 -0.25 -6.85
CA ALA A 38 1.25 -1.27 -6.08
C ALA A 38 0.40 -1.78 -4.90
N GLU A 39 -0.27 -0.87 -4.18
CA GLU A 39 -1.19 -1.20 -3.09
C GLU A 39 -2.34 -2.06 -3.58
N LYS A 40 -2.97 -1.66 -4.69
CA LYS A 40 -4.04 -2.47 -5.30
C LYS A 40 -3.56 -3.86 -5.71
N ALA A 41 -2.40 -3.96 -6.35
CA ALA A 41 -1.84 -5.25 -6.73
C ALA A 41 -1.55 -6.15 -5.51
N PHE A 42 -1.13 -5.57 -4.39
CA PHE A 42 -0.93 -6.31 -3.15
C PHE A 42 -2.25 -6.83 -2.56
N VAL A 43 -3.30 -6.00 -2.55
CA VAL A 43 -4.63 -6.42 -2.09
C VAL A 43 -5.21 -7.50 -3.00
N ASP A 44 -5.06 -7.38 -4.32
CA ASP A 44 -5.47 -8.42 -5.27
C ASP A 44 -4.72 -9.75 -5.01
N MET A 45 -3.45 -9.68 -4.62
CA MET A 45 -2.67 -10.85 -4.21
C MET A 45 -3.18 -11.47 -2.89
N ILE A 46 -3.57 -10.64 -1.91
CA ILE A 46 -4.22 -11.13 -0.69
C ILE A 46 -5.51 -11.86 -1.05
N TRP A 47 -6.35 -11.28 -1.89
CA TRP A 47 -7.58 -11.90 -2.37
C TRP A 47 -7.34 -13.29 -2.96
N ALA A 48 -6.42 -13.38 -3.93
CA ALA A 48 -6.08 -14.65 -4.57
C ALA A 48 -5.57 -15.70 -3.58
N GLY A 49 -4.76 -15.28 -2.61
CA GLY A 49 -4.25 -16.15 -1.55
C GLY A 49 -5.34 -16.65 -0.60
N LEU A 50 -6.30 -15.80 -0.25
CA LEU A 50 -7.45 -16.17 0.59
C LEU A 50 -8.33 -17.21 -0.11
N GLU A 51 -8.63 -17.03 -1.40
CA GLU A 51 -9.41 -17.97 -2.20
C GLU A 51 -8.68 -19.32 -2.36
N GLN A 52 -7.36 -19.29 -2.55
CA GLN A 52 -6.56 -20.51 -2.60
C GLN A 52 -6.60 -21.25 -1.26
N GLU A 53 -6.35 -20.56 -0.15
CA GLU A 53 -6.38 -21.14 1.21
C GLU A 53 -7.77 -21.74 1.53
N ALA A 54 -8.84 -21.02 1.16
CA ALA A 54 -10.22 -21.51 1.33
C ALA A 54 -10.46 -22.81 0.56
N SER A 55 -9.99 -22.87 -0.68
CA SER A 55 -10.10 -24.07 -1.52
C SER A 55 -9.29 -25.24 -0.96
N GLU A 56 -8.08 -25.01 -0.48
CA GLU A 56 -7.24 -26.04 0.15
C GLU A 56 -7.88 -26.58 1.44
N ARG A 57 -8.46 -25.71 2.26
CA ARG A 57 -9.17 -26.12 3.49
C ARG A 57 -10.44 -26.90 3.16
N LEU A 58 -11.19 -26.47 2.16
CA LEU A 58 -12.37 -27.22 1.69
C LEU A 58 -12.00 -28.65 1.28
N LEU A 59 -10.91 -28.81 0.52
CA LEU A 59 -10.43 -30.14 0.10
C LEU A 59 -9.94 -31.00 1.27
N ALA A 60 -9.30 -30.37 2.27
CA ALA A 60 -8.72 -31.09 3.40
C ALA A 60 -9.74 -31.44 4.48
N THR A 61 -10.70 -30.56 4.75
CA THR A 61 -11.62 -30.67 5.90
C THR A 61 -13.10 -30.75 5.51
N GLY A 62 -13.43 -30.47 4.25
CA GLY A 62 -14.81 -30.35 3.77
C GLY A 62 -15.50 -29.01 4.16
N ILE A 63 -14.76 -28.08 4.75
CA ILE A 63 -15.29 -26.78 5.19
C ILE A 63 -14.42 -25.66 4.60
N GLU A 64 -15.07 -24.76 3.86
CA GLU A 64 -14.46 -23.55 3.38
C GLU A 64 -14.27 -22.55 4.51
N SER A 65 -13.05 -21.98 4.65
CA SER A 65 -12.77 -20.97 5.68
C SER A 65 -11.59 -20.11 5.31
N TRP A 66 -11.68 -18.83 5.67
CA TRP A 66 -10.55 -17.89 5.60
C TRP A 66 -9.77 -17.86 6.91
N PRO A 67 -8.47 -17.56 6.86
CA PRO A 67 -7.66 -17.41 8.08
C PRO A 67 -8.08 -16.17 8.88
N THR A 68 -7.98 -16.22 10.19
CA THR A 68 -8.22 -15.05 11.06
C THR A 68 -7.20 -13.94 10.81
N HIS A 69 -5.98 -14.29 10.45
CA HIS A 69 -4.92 -13.33 10.10
C HIS A 69 -4.60 -13.40 8.60
N PRO A 70 -5.15 -12.51 7.75
CA PRO A 70 -5.06 -12.61 6.29
C PRO A 70 -3.64 -12.50 5.74
N LEU A 71 -2.72 -11.81 6.42
CA LEU A 71 -1.35 -11.64 5.94
C LEU A 71 -0.48 -12.89 6.10
N THR A 72 -0.94 -13.91 6.83
CA THR A 72 -0.19 -15.18 6.97
C THR A 72 -0.07 -15.94 5.65
N ILE A 73 -1.01 -15.74 4.71
CA ILE A 73 -0.99 -16.38 3.40
C ILE A 73 0.14 -15.89 2.48
N ILE A 74 0.65 -14.70 2.73
CA ILE A 74 1.64 -14.06 1.84
C ILE A 74 3.06 -14.60 2.11
N GLY A 75 3.27 -15.17 3.29
CA GLY A 75 4.60 -15.56 3.72
C GLY A 75 5.55 -14.35 3.86
N ARG A 76 6.85 -14.63 3.87
CA ARG A 76 7.87 -13.57 3.89
C ARG A 76 8.14 -13.07 2.48
N SER A 77 7.36 -12.09 2.01
CA SER A 77 7.68 -11.39 0.76
C SER A 77 8.94 -10.54 0.93
N ARG A 78 9.87 -10.62 -0.04
CA ARG A 78 11.11 -9.82 0.00
C ARG A 78 10.89 -8.34 -0.31
N ASN A 79 9.78 -8.02 -0.97
CA ASN A 79 9.51 -6.69 -1.54
C ASN A 79 8.43 -5.91 -0.78
N VAL A 80 7.82 -6.50 0.23
CA VAL A 80 6.75 -5.88 1.02
C VAL A 80 7.05 -6.09 2.50
N LYS A 81 6.97 -5.03 3.27
CA LYS A 81 7.09 -5.10 4.72
C LYS A 81 5.76 -5.58 5.30
N VAL A 82 5.72 -6.78 5.84
CA VAL A 82 4.56 -7.34 6.50
C VAL A 82 4.91 -7.61 7.96
N ASN A 83 4.17 -6.98 8.85
CA ASN A 83 4.24 -7.25 10.27
C ASN A 83 3.08 -8.19 10.64
N LEU A 84 3.40 -9.37 11.16
CA LEU A 84 2.41 -10.39 11.55
C LEU A 84 1.88 -10.22 12.98
N GLU A 85 2.38 -9.25 13.73
CA GLU A 85 1.80 -8.88 15.02
C GLU A 85 0.54 -8.05 14.79
N TYR A 86 -0.42 -8.10 15.70
CA TYR A 86 -1.59 -7.24 15.63
C TYR A 86 -1.24 -5.82 16.04
N GLY A 87 -1.70 -4.84 15.27
CA GLY A 87 -1.45 -3.43 15.52
C GLY A 87 -1.64 -2.55 14.30
N ILE A 88 -1.35 -1.28 14.49
CA ILE A 88 -1.32 -0.28 13.42
C ILE A 88 0.14 -0.07 13.00
N PRO A 89 0.46 -0.10 11.69
CA PRO A 89 1.83 0.02 11.22
C PRO A 89 2.43 1.39 11.55
N ASP A 90 3.71 1.42 11.93
CA ASP A 90 4.46 2.61 12.30
C ASP A 90 5.67 2.89 11.39
N GLU A 91 5.92 2.01 10.41
CA GLU A 91 6.97 2.17 9.41
C GLU A 91 6.38 2.37 8.00
N ASP A 92 7.08 3.16 7.17
CA ASP A 92 6.74 3.35 5.75
C ASP A 92 6.65 2.02 5.00
N ASP A 93 5.63 1.90 4.15
CA ASP A 93 5.31 0.72 3.34
C ASP A 93 5.00 -0.54 4.17
N GLU A 94 4.72 -0.42 5.46
CA GLU A 94 4.36 -1.55 6.31
C GLU A 94 2.89 -1.91 6.20
N TRP A 95 2.64 -3.22 6.17
CA TRP A 95 1.31 -3.81 6.23
C TRP A 95 1.13 -4.57 7.54
N GLN A 96 0.03 -4.32 8.22
CA GLN A 96 -0.28 -4.94 9.51
C GLN A 96 -1.78 -5.17 9.65
N VAL A 97 -2.17 -6.09 10.50
CA VAL A 97 -3.57 -6.39 10.79
C VAL A 97 -3.89 -6.01 12.22
N ASP A 98 -5.06 -5.45 12.43
CA ASP A 98 -5.63 -5.30 13.77
C ASP A 98 -7.17 -5.40 13.70
N TYR A 99 -7.78 -5.41 14.86
CA TYR A 99 -9.22 -5.37 15.03
C TYR A 99 -9.60 -4.04 15.69
N ASP A 100 -10.70 -3.44 15.23
CA ASP A 100 -11.24 -2.25 15.89
C ASP A 100 -11.93 -2.62 17.23
N ASP A 101 -12.34 -1.60 17.99
CA ASP A 101 -13.01 -1.78 19.29
C ASP A 101 -14.31 -2.61 19.21
N ALA A 102 -14.91 -2.71 18.04
CA ALA A 102 -16.08 -3.54 17.76
C ALA A 102 -15.73 -4.97 17.33
N GLY A 103 -14.44 -5.27 17.17
CA GLY A 103 -13.95 -6.59 16.74
C GLY A 103 -13.94 -6.80 15.22
N ASN A 104 -14.11 -5.72 14.42
CA ASN A 104 -14.00 -5.82 12.97
C ASN A 104 -12.52 -5.85 12.58
N GLY A 105 -12.15 -6.81 11.74
CA GLY A 105 -10.79 -6.93 11.23
C GLY A 105 -10.45 -5.86 10.21
N ARG A 106 -9.23 -5.37 10.26
CA ARG A 106 -8.69 -4.38 9.34
C ARG A 106 -7.27 -4.72 8.93
N ILE A 107 -7.00 -4.61 7.63
CA ILE A 107 -5.65 -4.70 7.06
C ILE A 107 -5.17 -3.29 6.83
N TYR A 108 -4.17 -2.86 7.56
CA TYR A 108 -3.61 -1.51 7.49
C TYR A 108 -2.40 -1.46 6.57
N HIS A 109 -2.25 -0.33 5.88
CA HIS A 109 -1.07 0.03 5.10
C HIS A 109 -0.62 1.45 5.45
N HIS A 110 0.62 1.61 5.89
CA HIS A 110 1.26 2.90 6.12
C HIS A 110 1.95 3.34 4.83
N ARG A 111 1.45 4.43 4.23
CA ARG A 111 2.02 5.00 3.01
C ARG A 111 3.20 5.93 3.33
N LYS A 112 4.04 6.19 2.35
CA LYS A 112 5.22 7.07 2.46
C LYS A 112 4.92 8.53 2.77
N ASN A 113 3.68 8.97 2.64
CA ASN A 113 3.21 10.31 2.98
C ASN A 113 2.66 10.41 4.41
N ASP A 114 2.96 9.44 5.27
CA ASP A 114 2.47 9.27 6.63
C ASP A 114 0.95 9.02 6.77
N ASP A 115 0.24 8.83 5.66
CA ASP A 115 -1.16 8.44 5.71
C ASP A 115 -1.30 6.93 5.96
N ILE A 116 -2.19 6.56 6.87
CA ILE A 116 -2.52 5.16 7.12
C ILE A 116 -3.89 4.87 6.51
N TYR A 117 -3.94 3.88 5.65
CA TYR A 117 -5.18 3.38 5.05
C TYR A 117 -5.48 1.99 5.56
N PHE A 118 -6.75 1.60 5.58
CA PHE A 118 -7.15 0.26 5.94
C PHE A 118 -8.18 -0.31 4.97
N TYR A 119 -8.18 -1.62 4.87
CA TYR A 119 -9.15 -2.45 4.17
C TYR A 119 -9.91 -3.25 5.22
N GLU A 120 -11.23 -3.27 5.14
CA GLU A 120 -12.05 -4.10 6.02
C GLU A 120 -11.91 -5.56 5.65
N TYR A 121 -11.76 -6.41 6.65
CA TYR A 121 -11.58 -7.83 6.52
C TYR A 121 -12.47 -8.58 7.51
N ASP A 122 -13.22 -9.57 7.01
CA ASP A 122 -14.03 -10.46 7.84
C ASP A 122 -13.90 -11.91 7.34
N SER A 123 -13.23 -12.74 8.13
CA SER A 123 -13.02 -14.15 7.80
C SER A 123 -14.28 -15.01 7.89
N THR A 124 -15.32 -14.53 8.60
CA THR A 124 -16.56 -15.28 8.80
C THR A 124 -17.56 -15.09 7.66
N THR A 125 -17.55 -13.90 7.05
CA THR A 125 -18.40 -13.54 5.93
C THR A 125 -17.69 -13.59 4.58
N PHE A 126 -16.39 -13.96 4.55
CA PHE A 126 -15.54 -13.95 3.35
C PHE A 126 -15.51 -12.58 2.67
N TYR A 127 -15.27 -11.55 3.47
CA TYR A 127 -15.27 -10.17 3.01
C TYR A 127 -13.90 -9.51 3.13
N LEU A 128 -13.48 -8.88 2.06
CA LEU A 128 -12.33 -7.96 1.99
C LEU A 128 -12.76 -6.78 1.12
N SER A 129 -12.64 -5.56 1.64
CA SER A 129 -13.02 -4.36 0.87
C SER A 129 -12.13 -4.15 -0.35
N GLU A 130 -12.71 -3.69 -1.46
CA GLU A 130 -11.98 -3.41 -2.70
C GLU A 130 -11.22 -2.07 -2.64
N LEU A 131 -11.71 -1.12 -1.85
CA LEU A 131 -11.17 0.22 -1.72
C LEU A 131 -10.69 0.50 -0.30
N PRO A 132 -9.56 1.19 -0.16
CA PRO A 132 -9.04 1.59 1.14
C PRO A 132 -9.84 2.75 1.74
N THR A 133 -9.86 2.79 3.07
CA THR A 133 -10.40 3.90 3.87
C THR A 133 -9.26 4.58 4.61
N LEU A 134 -9.18 5.91 4.56
CA LEU A 134 -8.20 6.67 5.31
C LEU A 134 -8.50 6.59 6.82
N LEU A 135 -7.50 6.21 7.61
CA LEU A 135 -7.58 6.26 9.07
C LEU A 135 -7.44 7.71 9.52
N THR A 136 -8.54 8.33 9.93
CA THR A 136 -8.52 9.65 10.57
C THR A 136 -8.21 9.50 12.05
N GLN A 137 -7.13 10.13 12.50
CA GLN A 137 -6.77 10.22 13.92
C GLN A 137 -7.69 11.17 14.68
#